data_11caafdd52b029c4ba01d466f32ab0e2
#
_entry.id   11caafdd52b029c4ba01d466f32ab0e2
#
_cell.length_a   1.000
_cell.length_b   1.000
_cell.length_c   1.000
_cell.angle_alpha   90.00
_cell.angle_beta   90.00
_cell.angle_gamma   90.00
#
_symmetry.space_group_name_H-M   'P 1'
#
loop_
_entity.id
_entity.type
_entity.pdbx_description
1 polymer ?
#
loop_
_entity_poly.entity_id
_entity_poly.type
_entity_poly.pdbx_seq_one_letter_code
_entity_poly.pdbx_strand_id
1 'polypeptide(L)'
;MEVLPITMKFKSVWLRLLIAITFTLSILLGNSLILPIPSFAQNPYDIVILNGRVMDPETNFDGIRNVGIKDGIITAITEDEIAGKETIDAKDHIVAPGFIDTHFHWTRPIGYKLALRDGVTTAMDLEAGAYGPRVDDWYKMHQGKSQVNYGTASGHEFARSKVTQNVPDEDLLDAPFSVVKSRGVSTAWADKVLDLEEGNQMLSYIDEGLRQGALGIASTLGYFPGATAREMFEVQKVGANYGRFTSAHLRYTPGTVTTEPNGAQELLANAEALNAPAVIDHFNNPGWQLVQELLVRYRERGNNVWGEIYPYAAGSTTINADFIRPEIWLEKLGNKYEETMQDPLTGEFYTLEKYQEVLAKAPATPIVLYKMPPDDIPDWCALPGVIYASDAMMMPMGWDDEPRWDTPYEEIPNTHPRLSGTRGTCLRIAREQDIPMMRVIANASYNAAKHLGDMGLEAMQVRGRLQEGMVADITIFDPQTVKENSTYAQGTLPTTGIPYVIVNGNIVVKDSKVQAGVFPGQPIRFPVENKKRFQPLSVENWRNEFLNSDINFGGLERNEHFH
;
A
#
# COMPACT_ATOMS: atom_id res chain seq x y z
N MET A 1 -3.24 62.20 -36.80
CA MET A 1 -4.58 62.80 -36.96
C MET A 1 -5.36 62.42 -35.76
N GLU A 2 -5.40 63.40 -34.86
CA GLU A 2 -6.17 63.43 -33.60
C GLU A 2 -7.66 63.32 -33.85
N VAL A 3 -8.40 62.71 -32.98
CA VAL A 3 -9.75 63.14 -32.59
C VAL A 3 -9.99 62.82 -31.08
N LEU A 4 -10.25 63.92 -30.39
CA LEU A 4 -10.51 64.07 -28.96
C LEU A 4 -11.90 63.56 -28.53
N PRO A 5 -12.14 63.34 -27.20
CA PRO A 5 -13.38 62.82 -26.65
C PRO A 5 -14.42 63.91 -26.34
N ILE A 6 -15.68 63.58 -26.51
CA ILE A 6 -16.82 64.40 -26.07
C ILE A 6 -17.31 63.94 -24.72
N THR A 7 -17.15 64.80 -23.72
CA THR A 7 -17.77 64.70 -22.41
C THR A 7 -19.20 65.20 -22.40
N MET A 8 -20.18 64.46 -21.99
CA MET A 8 -21.51 64.96 -21.60
C MET A 8 -21.71 64.86 -20.10
N LYS A 9 -21.75 66.00 -19.43
CA LYS A 9 -22.25 66.20 -18.08
C LYS A 9 -23.79 66.22 -18.14
N PHE A 10 -24.47 65.34 -17.38
CA PHE A 10 -25.87 65.50 -17.01
C PHE A 10 -26.02 65.59 -15.50
N LYS A 11 -26.81 66.57 -15.09
CA LYS A 11 -26.94 67.16 -13.77
C LYS A 11 -27.62 66.23 -12.74
N SER A 12 -27.00 66.08 -11.62
CA SER A 12 -27.49 65.53 -10.38
C SER A 12 -28.39 66.50 -9.61
N VAL A 13 -29.67 66.50 -9.80
CA VAL A 13 -30.59 67.28 -8.92
C VAL A 13 -31.83 66.47 -8.52
N TRP A 14 -32.25 65.42 -9.21
CA TRP A 14 -33.49 64.68 -8.91
C TRP A 14 -33.29 63.38 -8.09
N LEU A 15 -32.09 63.00 -7.76
CA LEU A 15 -31.83 61.77 -7.01
C LEU A 15 -31.71 62.01 -5.49
N ARG A 16 -31.78 63.25 -5.01
CA ARG A 16 -31.70 63.56 -3.56
C ARG A 16 -33.02 63.80 -2.90
N LEU A 17 -34.15 63.81 -3.60
CA LEU A 17 -35.48 64.03 -3.03
C LEU A 17 -36.25 62.72 -2.82
N LEU A 18 -35.87 61.59 -3.37
CA LEU A 18 -36.50 60.29 -3.17
C LEU A 18 -35.94 59.49 -2.00
N ILE A 19 -34.78 59.85 -1.45
CA ILE A 19 -34.13 59.13 -0.31
C ILE A 19 -34.57 59.68 1.06
N ALA A 20 -35.15 60.89 1.10
CA ALA A 20 -35.60 61.54 2.34
C ALA A 20 -37.02 61.18 2.76
N ILE A 21 -37.86 60.55 1.93
CA ILE A 21 -39.23 60.19 2.27
C ILE A 21 -39.36 58.74 2.74
N THR A 22 -38.39 57.90 2.46
CA THR A 22 -38.41 56.48 2.93
C THR A 22 -37.80 56.27 4.32
N PHE A 23 -37.12 57.29 4.89
CA PHE A 23 -36.50 57.12 6.24
C PHE A 23 -37.36 57.63 7.40
N THR A 24 -38.51 58.30 7.17
CA THR A 24 -39.35 58.86 8.23
C THR A 24 -40.66 58.06 8.48
N LEU A 25 -40.89 56.99 7.73
CA LEU A 25 -42.08 56.15 7.94
C LEU A 25 -41.81 54.80 8.64
N SER A 26 -40.55 54.56 9.03
CA SER A 26 -40.12 53.32 9.68
C SER A 26 -39.94 53.41 11.20
N ILE A 27 -40.26 54.57 11.82
CA ILE A 27 -40.04 54.77 13.28
C ILE A 27 -41.31 54.72 14.10
N LEU A 28 -42.49 54.51 13.50
CA LEU A 28 -43.78 54.59 14.22
C LEU A 28 -44.66 53.33 14.15
N LEU A 29 -44.12 52.16 13.80
CA LEU A 29 -44.90 50.91 13.94
C LEU A 29 -44.03 49.82 14.59
N GLY A 30 -44.25 49.75 15.89
CA GLY A 30 -44.31 48.46 16.52
C GLY A 30 -43.05 47.84 17.00
N ASN A 31 -42.84 47.86 18.27
CA ASN A 31 -42.24 46.75 19.00
C ASN A 31 -42.92 45.43 18.61
N SER A 32 -42.62 44.91 17.41
CA SER A 32 -42.82 43.50 17.13
C SER A 32 -41.66 42.78 17.79
N LEU A 33 -41.96 42.07 18.86
CA LEU A 33 -41.10 41.00 19.37
C LEU A 33 -40.75 40.09 18.20
N ILE A 34 -39.59 40.33 17.59
CA ILE A 34 -38.93 39.35 16.74
C ILE A 34 -38.45 38.28 17.71
N LEU A 35 -39.34 37.29 17.96
CA LEU A 35 -38.90 36.03 18.53
C LEU A 35 -37.81 35.52 17.56
N PRO A 36 -36.59 35.17 18.05
CA PRO A 36 -35.63 34.52 17.20
C PRO A 36 -36.29 33.28 16.64
N ILE A 37 -36.55 33.25 15.34
CA ILE A 37 -36.85 32.02 14.65
C ILE A 37 -35.67 31.12 14.99
N PRO A 38 -35.87 29.94 15.62
CA PRO A 38 -34.78 29.05 15.83
C PRO A 38 -34.22 28.77 14.42
N SER A 39 -33.07 29.31 14.15
CA SER A 39 -32.25 28.84 13.04
C SER A 39 -32.09 27.35 13.36
N PHE A 40 -32.77 26.50 12.58
CA PHE A 40 -32.35 25.12 12.50
C PHE A 40 -30.95 25.22 11.96
N ALA A 41 -29.96 25.22 12.87
CA ALA A 41 -28.57 25.13 12.52
C ALA A 41 -28.48 23.83 11.70
N GLN A 42 -28.41 23.97 10.38
CA GLN A 42 -28.07 22.85 9.53
C GLN A 42 -26.73 22.34 10.11
N ASN A 43 -26.73 21.09 10.58
CA ASN A 43 -25.49 20.48 11.05
C ASN A 43 -24.47 20.65 9.93
N PRO A 44 -23.43 21.48 10.10
CA PRO A 44 -22.55 21.83 9.01
C PRO A 44 -21.73 20.62 8.53
N TYR A 45 -21.59 19.59 9.41
CA TYR A 45 -20.80 18.40 9.16
C TYR A 45 -21.67 17.14 9.04
N ASP A 46 -21.23 16.19 8.24
CA ASP A 46 -21.85 14.88 8.15
C ASP A 46 -21.45 14.02 9.36
N ILE A 47 -20.18 14.07 9.76
CA ILE A 47 -19.63 13.42 10.95
C ILE A 47 -18.81 14.43 11.75
N VAL A 48 -18.95 14.39 13.07
CA VAL A 48 -18.03 15.07 13.98
C VAL A 48 -17.39 14.06 14.93
N ILE A 49 -16.08 14.17 15.12
CA ILE A 49 -15.30 13.40 16.09
C ILE A 49 -14.90 14.39 17.18
N LEU A 50 -15.39 14.18 18.42
CA LEU A 50 -15.20 15.11 19.53
C LEU A 50 -14.17 14.58 20.53
N ASN A 51 -13.45 15.50 21.17
CA ASN A 51 -12.58 15.26 22.31
C ASN A 51 -11.39 14.31 22.04
N GLY A 52 -11.08 14.00 20.77
CA GLY A 52 -10.04 13.05 20.42
C GLY A 52 -8.62 13.63 20.49
N ARG A 53 -7.65 12.81 20.84
CA ARG A 53 -6.24 13.14 20.65
C ARG A 53 -5.87 12.98 19.18
N VAL A 54 -5.93 14.08 18.44
CA VAL A 54 -5.58 14.12 17.02
C VAL A 54 -4.08 14.06 16.87
N MET A 55 -3.60 13.10 16.07
CA MET A 55 -2.18 12.93 15.75
C MET A 55 -1.97 12.93 14.24
N ASP A 56 -1.22 13.91 13.73
CA ASP A 56 -0.86 14.00 12.32
C ASP A 56 0.65 13.85 12.12
N PRO A 57 1.10 12.77 11.44
CA PRO A 57 2.52 12.47 11.31
C PRO A 57 3.28 13.41 10.37
N GLU A 58 2.62 14.05 9.39
CA GLU A 58 3.29 14.98 8.49
C GLU A 58 3.70 16.28 9.19
N THR A 59 2.80 16.86 9.97
CA THR A 59 3.07 18.12 10.71
C THR A 59 3.61 17.89 12.10
N ASN A 60 3.67 16.63 12.54
CA ASN A 60 3.97 16.22 13.90
C ASN A 60 3.00 16.84 14.94
N PHE A 61 1.75 17.09 14.52
CA PHE A 61 0.72 17.61 15.39
C PHE A 61 0.22 16.54 16.37
N ASP A 62 0.10 16.89 17.65
CA ASP A 62 -0.41 16.02 18.71
C ASP A 62 -1.20 16.89 19.73
N GLY A 63 -2.52 16.75 19.76
CA GLY A 63 -3.35 17.56 20.66
C GLY A 63 -4.81 17.15 20.65
N ILE A 64 -5.54 17.50 21.71
CA ILE A 64 -6.99 17.28 21.78
C ILE A 64 -7.69 18.25 20.86
N ARG A 65 -8.48 17.72 19.89
CA ARG A 65 -9.24 18.51 18.93
C ARG A 65 -10.56 17.83 18.59
N ASN A 66 -11.47 18.63 18.06
CA ASN A 66 -12.68 18.19 17.40
C ASN A 66 -12.44 18.18 15.88
N VAL A 67 -12.90 17.14 15.19
CA VAL A 67 -12.73 16.97 13.74
C VAL A 67 -14.10 17.00 13.09
N GLY A 68 -14.30 17.91 12.13
CA GLY A 68 -15.52 18.02 11.32
C GLY A 68 -15.28 17.45 9.92
N ILE A 69 -16.13 16.52 9.50
CA ILE A 69 -16.08 15.87 8.19
C ILE A 69 -17.32 16.24 7.40
N LYS A 70 -17.12 16.67 6.15
CA LYS A 70 -18.18 16.98 5.20
C LYS A 70 -17.84 16.48 3.81
N ASP A 71 -18.79 15.83 3.16
CA ASP A 71 -18.64 15.32 1.79
C ASP A 71 -17.35 14.46 1.61
N GLY A 72 -16.99 13.67 2.64
CA GLY A 72 -15.84 12.80 2.64
C GLY A 72 -14.48 13.47 2.93
N ILE A 73 -14.49 14.78 3.21
CA ILE A 73 -13.29 15.58 3.45
C ILE A 73 -13.25 16.08 4.89
N ILE A 74 -12.07 16.12 5.49
CA ILE A 74 -11.82 16.78 6.76
C ILE A 74 -11.88 18.29 6.49
N THR A 75 -12.89 18.97 7.05
CA THR A 75 -13.12 20.39 6.80
C THR A 75 -12.89 21.28 8.03
N ALA A 76 -12.70 20.68 9.20
CA ALA A 76 -12.33 21.39 10.41
C ALA A 76 -11.50 20.50 11.35
N ILE A 77 -10.47 21.07 11.97
CA ILE A 77 -9.74 20.52 13.14
C ILE A 77 -9.60 21.68 14.13
N THR A 78 -10.46 21.68 15.18
CA THR A 78 -10.64 22.86 16.04
C THR A 78 -10.76 22.49 17.52
N GLU A 79 -10.57 23.47 18.40
CA GLU A 79 -10.94 23.40 19.81
C GLU A 79 -12.38 23.77 20.08
N ASP A 80 -13.04 24.44 19.11
CA ASP A 80 -14.42 24.89 19.24
C ASP A 80 -15.40 23.71 19.27
N GLU A 81 -16.53 23.89 19.93
CA GLU A 81 -17.64 22.94 19.84
C GLU A 81 -18.25 22.95 18.43
N ILE A 82 -18.34 21.78 17.83
CA ILE A 82 -18.92 21.57 16.50
C ILE A 82 -20.02 20.51 16.55
N ALA A 83 -20.98 20.60 15.62
CA ALA A 83 -22.11 19.67 15.54
C ALA A 83 -22.22 19.05 14.16
N GLY A 84 -22.58 17.78 14.10
CA GLY A 84 -22.76 17.01 12.87
C GLY A 84 -24.02 16.15 12.90
N LYS A 85 -24.32 15.49 11.78
CA LYS A 85 -25.43 14.53 11.70
C LYS A 85 -25.13 13.28 12.53
N GLU A 86 -23.89 12.81 12.48
CA GLU A 86 -23.34 11.73 13.30
C GLU A 86 -22.26 12.29 14.22
N THR A 87 -22.25 11.85 15.49
CA THR A 87 -21.28 12.26 16.49
C THR A 87 -20.56 11.06 17.06
N ILE A 88 -19.23 11.12 17.07
CA ILE A 88 -18.34 10.15 17.69
C ILE A 88 -17.64 10.87 18.85
N ASP A 89 -17.81 10.42 20.09
CA ASP A 89 -16.99 10.88 21.21
C ASP A 89 -15.72 10.02 21.27
N ALA A 90 -14.59 10.63 20.93
CA ALA A 90 -13.27 10.00 20.93
C ALA A 90 -12.45 10.37 22.18
N LYS A 91 -13.11 10.74 23.28
CA LYS A 91 -12.43 11.00 24.54
C LYS A 91 -11.57 9.81 24.93
N ASP A 92 -10.34 10.09 25.35
CA ASP A 92 -9.30 9.12 25.73
C ASP A 92 -8.81 8.22 24.57
N HIS A 93 -9.24 8.49 23.32
CA HIS A 93 -8.79 7.79 22.11
C HIS A 93 -7.85 8.66 21.26
N ILE A 94 -6.99 7.99 20.49
CA ILE A 94 -6.24 8.63 19.42
C ILE A 94 -7.09 8.62 18.16
N VAL A 95 -7.12 9.78 17.50
CA VAL A 95 -7.67 9.96 16.15
C VAL A 95 -6.47 10.12 15.21
N ALA A 96 -6.24 9.12 14.40
CA ALA A 96 -5.09 9.01 13.49
C ALA A 96 -5.55 8.93 12.02
N PRO A 97 -4.68 9.25 11.05
CA PRO A 97 -4.93 8.90 9.66
C PRO A 97 -5.21 7.41 9.53
N GLY A 98 -6.12 7.05 8.64
CA GLY A 98 -6.43 5.64 8.35
C GLY A 98 -5.16 4.88 7.91
N PHE A 99 -5.01 3.65 8.38
CA PHE A 99 -3.84 2.86 8.09
C PHE A 99 -3.83 2.38 6.63
N ILE A 100 -2.64 2.31 6.05
CA ILE A 100 -2.39 1.94 4.66
C ILE A 100 -1.57 0.66 4.65
N ASP A 101 -2.07 -0.34 3.94
CA ASP A 101 -1.38 -1.60 3.69
C ASP A 101 -0.96 -1.67 2.23
N THR A 102 0.33 -1.68 1.97
CA THR A 102 0.91 -1.74 0.63
C THR A 102 1.12 -3.17 0.12
N HIS A 103 0.95 -4.15 1.00
CA HIS A 103 1.26 -5.54 0.73
C HIS A 103 0.13 -6.44 1.21
N PHE A 104 -0.98 -6.44 0.46
CA PHE A 104 -2.21 -7.10 0.86
C PHE A 104 -2.76 -7.95 -0.29
N HIS A 105 -2.50 -9.26 -0.27
CA HIS A 105 -2.88 -10.18 -1.33
C HIS A 105 -4.35 -10.62 -1.30
N TRP A 106 -5.01 -10.50 -0.16
CA TRP A 106 -6.40 -10.93 -0.05
C TRP A 106 -7.38 -9.78 -0.30
N THR A 107 -7.40 -9.26 -1.52
CA THR A 107 -8.21 -8.13 -1.97
C THR A 107 -9.68 -8.49 -2.20
N ARG A 108 -10.32 -9.13 -1.19
CA ARG A 108 -11.69 -9.64 -1.24
C ARG A 108 -12.48 -9.25 0.01
N PRO A 109 -13.83 -9.38 -0.02
CA PRO A 109 -14.70 -8.91 1.07
C PRO A 109 -14.31 -9.39 2.46
N ILE A 110 -13.94 -10.67 2.61
CA ILE A 110 -13.53 -11.21 3.91
C ILE A 110 -12.14 -10.69 4.34
N GLY A 111 -11.20 -10.55 3.42
CA GLY A 111 -9.91 -9.94 3.69
C GLY A 111 -10.06 -8.48 4.12
N TYR A 112 -10.89 -7.71 3.44
CA TYR A 112 -11.19 -6.32 3.83
C TYR A 112 -11.86 -6.22 5.21
N LYS A 113 -12.75 -7.17 5.53
CA LYS A 113 -13.36 -7.27 6.87
C LYS A 113 -12.31 -7.42 7.96
N LEU A 114 -11.29 -8.26 7.73
CA LEU A 114 -10.19 -8.48 8.67
C LEU A 114 -9.27 -7.25 8.73
N ALA A 115 -8.89 -6.68 7.60
CA ALA A 115 -8.07 -5.48 7.50
C ALA A 115 -8.69 -4.28 8.22
N LEU A 116 -10.00 -4.04 8.05
CA LEU A 116 -10.75 -2.98 8.74
C LEU A 116 -10.67 -3.13 10.27
N ARG A 117 -10.66 -4.35 10.79
CA ARG A 117 -10.57 -4.59 12.22
C ARG A 117 -9.15 -4.35 12.77
N ASP A 118 -8.15 -4.24 11.89
CA ASP A 118 -6.78 -3.81 12.22
C ASP A 118 -6.54 -2.33 11.84
N GLY A 119 -7.62 -1.57 11.55
CA GLY A 119 -7.58 -0.13 11.29
C GLY A 119 -7.20 0.28 9.87
N VAL A 120 -7.14 -0.66 8.94
CA VAL A 120 -6.75 -0.39 7.54
C VAL A 120 -7.90 0.25 6.77
N THR A 121 -7.63 1.38 6.13
CA THR A 121 -8.55 2.12 5.25
C THR A 121 -8.19 2.00 3.77
N THR A 122 -6.95 1.60 3.49
CA THR A 122 -6.41 1.41 2.14
C THR A 122 -5.59 0.14 2.10
N ALA A 123 -5.97 -0.82 1.25
CA ALA A 123 -5.27 -2.09 1.08
C ALA A 123 -4.89 -2.28 -0.40
N MET A 124 -3.60 -2.49 -0.66
CA MET A 124 -3.06 -2.57 -2.01
C MET A 124 -2.18 -3.82 -2.16
N ASP A 125 -2.21 -4.44 -3.33
CA ASP A 125 -1.27 -5.51 -3.67
C ASP A 125 -0.15 -4.96 -4.54
N LEU A 126 0.99 -4.68 -3.91
CA LEU A 126 2.15 -4.11 -4.58
C LEU A 126 3.32 -5.09 -4.74
N GLU A 127 3.23 -6.33 -4.21
CA GLU A 127 4.26 -7.38 -4.36
C GLU A 127 3.92 -8.41 -5.45
N ALA A 128 2.70 -8.96 -5.47
CA ALA A 128 2.26 -9.88 -6.50
C ALA A 128 1.56 -9.14 -7.65
N GLY A 129 0.69 -8.22 -7.31
CA GLY A 129 -0.01 -7.36 -8.26
C GLY A 129 -1.07 -8.10 -9.08
N ALA A 130 -1.34 -7.58 -10.28
CA ALA A 130 -2.21 -8.16 -11.28
C ALA A 130 -1.47 -8.32 -12.61
N TYR A 131 -1.90 -9.27 -13.46
CA TYR A 131 -1.36 -9.40 -14.80
C TYR A 131 -1.58 -8.12 -15.60
N GLY A 132 -0.52 -7.54 -16.15
CA GLY A 132 -0.53 -6.21 -16.74
C GLY A 132 -1.72 -5.93 -17.68
N PRO A 133 -2.01 -6.76 -18.71
CA PRO A 133 -3.17 -6.60 -19.59
C PRO A 133 -4.54 -6.64 -18.89
N ARG A 134 -4.61 -7.11 -17.65
CA ARG A 134 -5.86 -7.27 -16.88
C ARG A 134 -6.00 -6.26 -15.72
N VAL A 135 -5.07 -5.31 -15.57
CA VAL A 135 -5.10 -4.29 -14.50
C VAL A 135 -6.42 -3.49 -14.50
N ASP A 136 -6.92 -3.09 -15.66
CA ASP A 136 -8.19 -2.36 -15.74
C ASP A 136 -9.40 -3.22 -15.32
N ASP A 137 -9.39 -4.50 -15.65
CA ASP A 137 -10.43 -5.46 -15.22
C ASP A 137 -10.35 -5.69 -13.70
N TRP A 138 -9.15 -5.73 -13.13
CA TRP A 138 -8.95 -5.82 -11.69
C TRP A 138 -9.59 -4.62 -10.96
N TYR A 139 -9.35 -3.39 -11.43
CA TYR A 139 -10.00 -2.21 -10.85
C TYR A 139 -11.53 -2.25 -10.99
N LYS A 140 -12.05 -2.67 -12.15
CA LYS A 140 -13.49 -2.83 -12.38
C LYS A 140 -14.14 -3.87 -11.45
N MET A 141 -13.43 -4.94 -11.15
CA MET A 141 -13.91 -5.99 -10.24
C MET A 141 -14.20 -5.45 -8.84
N HIS A 142 -13.41 -4.49 -8.35
CA HIS A 142 -13.52 -3.89 -7.01
C HIS A 142 -14.50 -2.70 -6.96
N GLN A 143 -14.79 -2.09 -8.08
CA GLN A 143 -15.59 -0.86 -8.13
C GLN A 143 -16.98 -1.04 -7.51
N GLY A 144 -17.28 -0.20 -6.49
CA GLY A 144 -18.55 -0.24 -5.75
C GLY A 144 -18.76 -1.48 -4.88
N LYS A 145 -17.72 -2.29 -4.67
CA LYS A 145 -17.77 -3.52 -3.87
C LYS A 145 -16.72 -3.58 -2.76
N SER A 146 -15.84 -2.60 -2.68
CA SER A 146 -14.78 -2.55 -1.67
C SER A 146 -15.15 -1.64 -0.50
N GLN A 147 -14.89 -2.14 0.71
CA GLN A 147 -15.07 -1.35 1.94
C GLN A 147 -13.85 -0.47 2.25
N VAL A 148 -12.69 -0.80 1.71
CA VAL A 148 -11.44 -0.04 1.81
C VAL A 148 -11.01 0.49 0.44
N ASN A 149 -10.18 1.51 0.42
CA ASN A 149 -9.52 1.93 -0.83
C ASN A 149 -8.60 0.80 -1.31
N TYR A 150 -8.47 0.66 -2.62
CA TYR A 150 -7.78 -0.48 -3.24
C TYR A 150 -6.89 -0.06 -4.40
N GLY A 151 -5.79 -0.78 -4.58
CA GLY A 151 -4.84 -0.54 -5.66
C GLY A 151 -4.00 -1.77 -5.95
N THR A 152 -3.40 -1.81 -7.14
CA THR A 152 -2.55 -2.93 -7.57
C THR A 152 -1.38 -2.45 -8.43
N ALA A 153 -0.32 -3.24 -8.45
CA ALA A 153 0.82 -3.08 -9.33
C ALA A 153 0.75 -4.03 -10.54
N SER A 154 1.61 -3.84 -11.53
CA SER A 154 1.75 -4.74 -12.68
C SER A 154 2.67 -5.91 -12.32
N GLY A 155 2.13 -7.13 -12.31
CA GLY A 155 2.82 -8.32 -11.81
C GLY A 155 3.87 -8.88 -12.78
N HIS A 156 5.13 -8.87 -12.38
CA HIS A 156 6.25 -9.48 -13.13
C HIS A 156 6.09 -11.00 -13.23
N GLU A 157 5.77 -11.67 -12.12
CA GLU A 157 5.57 -13.13 -12.10
C GLU A 157 4.48 -13.56 -13.08
N PHE A 158 3.37 -12.85 -13.15
CA PHE A 158 2.27 -13.19 -14.03
C PHE A 158 2.62 -12.96 -15.51
N ALA A 159 3.33 -11.89 -15.83
CA ALA A 159 3.86 -11.65 -17.16
C ALA A 159 4.84 -12.76 -17.58
N ARG A 160 5.70 -13.19 -16.66
CA ARG A 160 6.66 -14.28 -16.85
C ARG A 160 5.96 -15.64 -17.02
N SER A 161 4.96 -15.95 -16.17
CA SER A 161 4.15 -17.16 -16.27
C SER A 161 3.36 -17.24 -17.58
N LYS A 162 2.85 -16.11 -18.05
CA LYS A 162 2.19 -16.03 -19.36
C LYS A 162 3.12 -16.41 -20.51
N VAL A 163 4.34 -15.86 -20.50
CA VAL A 163 5.33 -16.11 -21.57
C VAL A 163 5.87 -17.54 -21.53
N THR A 164 6.17 -18.06 -20.33
CA THR A 164 6.85 -19.36 -20.17
C THR A 164 5.90 -20.56 -20.21
N GLN A 165 4.64 -20.39 -19.81
CA GLN A 165 3.69 -21.48 -19.62
C GLN A 165 2.36 -21.26 -20.34
N ASN A 166 2.15 -20.08 -20.94
CA ASN A 166 0.90 -19.68 -21.57
C ASN A 166 -0.34 -19.84 -20.67
N VAL A 167 -0.20 -19.48 -19.38
CA VAL A 167 -1.31 -19.50 -18.43
C VAL A 167 -2.48 -18.68 -18.99
N PRO A 168 -3.74 -19.16 -18.92
CA PRO A 168 -4.90 -18.41 -19.38
C PRO A 168 -5.03 -17.04 -18.69
N ASP A 169 -5.45 -16.01 -19.42
CA ASP A 169 -5.58 -14.65 -18.87
C ASP A 169 -6.61 -14.56 -17.75
N GLU A 170 -7.65 -15.38 -17.78
CA GLU A 170 -8.67 -15.51 -16.73
C GLU A 170 -8.11 -16.01 -15.41
N ASP A 171 -7.05 -16.80 -15.44
CA ASP A 171 -6.37 -17.33 -14.26
C ASP A 171 -5.34 -16.36 -13.67
N LEU A 172 -5.10 -15.21 -14.31
CA LEU A 172 -4.08 -14.22 -13.92
C LEU A 172 -4.67 -12.87 -13.43
N LEU A 173 -5.98 -12.84 -13.11
CA LEU A 173 -6.65 -11.59 -12.74
C LEU A 173 -6.37 -11.14 -11.31
N ASP A 174 -6.30 -12.05 -10.37
CA ASP A 174 -6.38 -11.74 -8.94
C ASP A 174 -5.47 -12.64 -8.10
N ALA A 175 -4.43 -12.09 -7.49
CA ALA A 175 -3.70 -12.77 -6.44
C ALA A 175 -4.63 -12.93 -5.20
N PRO A 176 -4.51 -13.97 -4.39
CA PRO A 176 -3.53 -15.06 -4.41
C PRO A 176 -3.85 -16.21 -5.38
N PHE A 177 -5.03 -16.24 -5.98
CA PHE A 177 -5.44 -17.36 -6.84
C PHE A 177 -4.60 -17.46 -8.11
N SER A 178 -4.23 -16.32 -8.68
CA SER A 178 -3.32 -16.27 -9.82
C SER A 178 -1.95 -16.86 -9.50
N VAL A 179 -1.45 -16.66 -8.26
CA VAL A 179 -0.21 -17.29 -7.77
C VAL A 179 -0.33 -18.80 -7.76
N VAL A 180 -1.42 -19.34 -7.19
CA VAL A 180 -1.65 -20.79 -7.15
C VAL A 180 -1.75 -21.38 -8.56
N LYS A 181 -2.49 -20.71 -9.44
CA LYS A 181 -2.66 -21.13 -10.83
C LYS A 181 -1.36 -21.09 -11.62
N SER A 182 -0.61 -20.00 -11.53
CA SER A 182 0.65 -19.83 -12.25
C SER A 182 1.73 -20.80 -11.77
N ARG A 183 1.87 -20.97 -10.44
CA ARG A 183 2.90 -21.85 -9.85
C ARG A 183 2.58 -23.33 -9.94
N GLY A 184 1.30 -23.69 -10.13
CA GLY A 184 0.85 -25.09 -10.19
C GLY A 184 1.00 -25.78 -11.53
N VAL A 185 1.30 -25.05 -12.63
CA VAL A 185 1.38 -25.62 -13.98
C VAL A 185 2.68 -26.37 -14.22
N SER A 186 3.81 -25.72 -13.96
CA SER A 186 5.16 -26.28 -14.10
C SER A 186 6.16 -25.40 -13.35
N THR A 187 7.47 -25.71 -13.40
CA THR A 187 8.53 -24.85 -12.84
C THR A 187 9.08 -23.84 -13.84
N ALA A 188 8.59 -23.82 -15.08
CA ALA A 188 9.15 -22.96 -16.13
C ALA A 188 9.04 -21.45 -15.80
N TRP A 189 8.01 -21.03 -15.09
CA TRP A 189 7.88 -19.65 -14.62
C TRP A 189 9.04 -19.24 -13.72
N ALA A 190 9.60 -20.18 -12.94
CA ALA A 190 10.68 -19.95 -12.00
C ALA A 190 12.05 -20.18 -12.65
N ASP A 191 12.24 -21.32 -13.32
CA ASP A 191 13.57 -21.83 -13.68
C ASP A 191 14.07 -21.37 -15.07
N LYS A 192 13.15 -20.96 -15.97
CA LYS A 192 13.53 -20.62 -17.34
C LYS A 192 14.27 -19.28 -17.42
N VAL A 193 15.42 -19.26 -18.07
CA VAL A 193 16.06 -18.03 -18.54
C VAL A 193 15.38 -17.60 -19.83
N LEU A 194 14.79 -16.40 -19.85
CA LEU A 194 14.08 -15.87 -21.03
C LEU A 194 15.07 -15.51 -22.14
N ASP A 195 14.71 -15.81 -23.37
CA ASP A 195 15.38 -15.24 -24.53
C ASP A 195 14.92 -13.79 -24.80
N LEU A 196 15.50 -13.15 -25.83
CA LEU A 196 15.23 -11.76 -26.15
C LEU A 196 13.77 -11.52 -26.56
N GLU A 197 13.15 -12.44 -27.28
CA GLU A 197 11.76 -12.35 -27.75
C GLU A 197 10.81 -12.50 -26.57
N GLU A 198 11.00 -13.51 -25.75
CA GLU A 198 10.24 -13.76 -24.53
C GLU A 198 10.37 -12.60 -23.53
N GLY A 199 11.59 -12.08 -23.35
CA GLY A 199 11.83 -10.92 -22.51
C GLY A 199 11.08 -9.68 -23.00
N ASN A 200 11.13 -9.38 -24.29
CA ASN A 200 10.37 -8.28 -24.88
C ASN A 200 8.86 -8.44 -24.71
N GLN A 201 8.33 -9.65 -24.87
CA GLN A 201 6.92 -9.94 -24.68
C GLN A 201 6.51 -9.73 -23.22
N MET A 202 7.29 -10.25 -22.28
CA MET A 202 7.07 -10.07 -20.83
C MET A 202 7.06 -8.57 -20.44
N LEU A 203 8.08 -7.81 -20.88
CA LEU A 203 8.18 -6.38 -20.60
C LEU A 203 7.02 -5.58 -21.22
N SER A 204 6.53 -5.99 -22.40
CA SER A 204 5.35 -5.40 -23.03
C SER A 204 4.06 -5.64 -22.24
N TYR A 205 3.94 -6.76 -21.53
CA TYR A 205 2.79 -7.02 -20.63
C TYR A 205 2.89 -6.16 -19.37
N ILE A 206 4.08 -6.03 -18.79
CA ILE A 206 4.30 -5.15 -17.63
C ILE A 206 3.97 -3.70 -17.98
N ASP A 207 4.46 -3.21 -19.11
CA ASP A 207 4.20 -1.85 -19.61
C ASP A 207 2.70 -1.60 -19.85
N GLU A 208 1.97 -2.61 -20.35
CA GLU A 208 0.52 -2.52 -20.51
C GLU A 208 -0.19 -2.28 -19.18
N GLY A 209 0.25 -2.92 -18.10
CA GLY A 209 -0.30 -2.69 -16.75
C GLY A 209 -0.04 -1.27 -16.26
N LEU A 210 1.18 -0.75 -16.45
CA LEU A 210 1.51 0.63 -16.11
C LEU A 210 0.69 1.61 -16.94
N ARG A 211 0.54 1.37 -18.24
CA ARG A 211 -0.33 2.16 -19.13
C ARG A 211 -1.78 2.18 -18.63
N GLN A 212 -2.27 1.04 -18.14
CA GLN A 212 -3.61 0.92 -17.53
C GLN A 212 -3.70 1.51 -16.12
N GLY A 213 -2.67 2.16 -15.62
CA GLY A 213 -2.68 2.90 -14.36
C GLY A 213 -2.28 2.09 -13.13
N ALA A 214 -1.61 0.94 -13.28
CA ALA A 214 -0.97 0.23 -12.18
C ALA A 214 -0.01 1.14 -11.40
N LEU A 215 0.08 0.96 -10.09
CA LEU A 215 0.83 1.85 -9.19
C LEU A 215 2.34 1.77 -9.36
N GLY A 216 2.82 0.63 -9.80
CA GLY A 216 4.23 0.32 -10.03
C GLY A 216 4.36 -1.07 -10.61
N ILE A 217 5.53 -1.68 -10.44
CA ILE A 217 5.80 -3.07 -10.81
C ILE A 217 5.94 -3.90 -9.54
N ALA A 218 5.22 -5.00 -9.49
CA ALA A 218 5.28 -6.01 -8.46
C ALA A 218 6.22 -7.14 -8.89
N SER A 219 7.27 -7.45 -8.13
CA SER A 219 8.23 -8.47 -8.51
C SER A 219 8.53 -9.45 -7.37
N THR A 220 8.05 -10.66 -7.48
CA THR A 220 8.36 -11.76 -6.57
C THR A 220 9.70 -12.44 -6.93
N LEU A 221 10.75 -11.62 -7.19
CA LEU A 221 12.04 -12.04 -7.77
C LEU A 221 12.70 -13.20 -7.02
N GLY A 222 12.53 -13.28 -5.70
CA GLY A 222 13.07 -14.36 -4.88
C GLY A 222 12.53 -15.76 -5.19
N TYR A 223 11.44 -15.84 -5.94
CA TYR A 223 10.80 -17.11 -6.31
C TYR A 223 11.24 -17.64 -7.67
N PHE A 224 11.91 -16.84 -8.51
CA PHE A 224 12.31 -17.29 -9.85
C PHE A 224 13.80 -17.13 -10.10
N PRO A 225 14.57 -18.19 -9.75
CA PRO A 225 16.04 -18.21 -9.92
C PRO A 225 16.47 -18.08 -11.39
N GLY A 226 15.61 -18.37 -12.35
CA GLY A 226 15.85 -18.20 -13.78
C GLY A 226 15.86 -16.73 -14.25
N ALA A 227 15.38 -15.78 -13.43
CA ALA A 227 15.44 -14.38 -13.80
C ALA A 227 16.89 -13.86 -13.68
N THR A 228 17.43 -13.37 -14.80
CA THR A 228 18.78 -12.81 -14.83
C THR A 228 18.83 -11.41 -14.20
N ALA A 229 20.02 -10.93 -13.82
CA ALA A 229 20.22 -9.54 -13.40
C ALA A 229 19.81 -8.56 -14.52
N ARG A 230 20.00 -8.94 -15.79
CA ARG A 230 19.55 -8.15 -16.94
C ARG A 230 18.02 -8.07 -16.99
N GLU A 231 17.31 -9.17 -16.79
CA GLU A 231 15.84 -9.18 -16.73
C GLU A 231 15.34 -8.21 -15.66
N MET A 232 15.88 -8.30 -14.43
CA MET A 232 15.47 -7.41 -13.34
C MET A 232 15.76 -5.94 -13.64
N PHE A 233 16.92 -5.63 -14.24
CA PHE A 233 17.24 -4.27 -14.65
C PHE A 233 16.25 -3.71 -15.67
N GLU A 234 15.90 -4.48 -16.71
CA GLU A 234 14.95 -4.04 -17.74
C GLU A 234 13.52 -3.92 -17.18
N VAL A 235 13.12 -4.77 -16.24
CA VAL A 235 11.85 -4.63 -15.50
C VAL A 235 11.81 -3.29 -14.76
N GLN A 236 12.84 -2.97 -13.98
CA GLN A 236 12.93 -1.69 -13.27
C GLN A 236 12.96 -0.50 -14.24
N LYS A 237 13.60 -0.62 -15.40
CA LYS A 237 13.64 0.41 -16.43
C LYS A 237 12.25 0.70 -17.01
N VAL A 238 11.39 -0.31 -17.17
CA VAL A 238 9.99 -0.09 -17.56
C VAL A 238 9.26 0.75 -16.52
N GLY A 239 9.42 0.46 -15.24
CA GLY A 239 8.87 1.27 -14.13
C GLY A 239 9.39 2.71 -14.16
N ALA A 240 10.71 2.86 -14.33
CA ALA A 240 11.39 4.16 -14.42
C ALA A 240 10.84 5.04 -15.55
N ASN A 241 10.50 4.46 -16.70
CA ASN A 241 9.90 5.19 -17.82
C ASN A 241 8.58 5.89 -17.45
N TYR A 242 7.88 5.40 -16.41
CA TYR A 242 6.65 5.98 -15.87
C TYR A 242 6.90 6.81 -14.59
N GLY A 243 8.11 6.83 -14.06
CA GLY A 243 8.41 7.40 -12.75
C GLY A 243 7.75 6.62 -11.61
N ARG A 244 7.47 5.32 -11.82
CA ARG A 244 6.79 4.45 -10.84
C ARG A 244 7.75 3.44 -10.25
N PHE A 245 7.45 3.01 -9.02
CA PHE A 245 8.31 2.08 -8.27
C PHE A 245 8.38 0.69 -8.89
N THR A 246 9.44 -0.03 -8.52
CA THR A 246 9.46 -1.49 -8.52
C THR A 246 9.53 -1.95 -7.07
N SER A 247 8.54 -2.76 -6.65
CA SER A 247 8.52 -3.48 -5.38
C SER A 247 9.13 -4.86 -5.58
N ALA A 248 9.92 -5.36 -4.63
CA ALA A 248 10.54 -6.65 -4.80
C ALA A 248 10.61 -7.50 -3.53
N HIS A 249 10.02 -8.72 -3.63
CA HIS A 249 10.45 -9.85 -2.82
C HIS A 249 11.87 -10.23 -3.25
N LEU A 250 12.85 -9.85 -2.45
CA LEU A 250 14.24 -9.94 -2.83
C LEU A 250 14.71 -11.40 -3.02
N ARG A 251 15.58 -11.61 -3.98
CA ARG A 251 16.43 -12.79 -4.02
C ARG A 251 17.68 -12.55 -3.17
N TYR A 252 18.33 -13.61 -2.70
CA TYR A 252 19.54 -13.52 -1.90
C TYR A 252 19.41 -12.58 -0.70
N THR A 253 18.39 -12.84 0.14
CA THR A 253 18.24 -12.10 1.41
C THR A 253 19.48 -12.34 2.27
N PRO A 254 20.12 -11.29 2.77
CA PRO A 254 21.38 -11.41 3.45
C PRO A 254 21.19 -12.11 4.80
N GLY A 255 21.73 -13.31 4.88
CA GLY A 255 22.19 -13.76 6.19
C GLY A 255 23.51 -13.03 6.50
N THR A 256 23.82 -12.81 7.75
CA THR A 256 25.06 -12.16 8.20
C THR A 256 26.35 -12.88 7.73
N VAL A 257 26.22 -14.07 7.16
CA VAL A 257 27.33 -14.95 6.75
C VAL A 257 27.39 -15.24 5.24
N THR A 258 26.47 -14.67 4.44
CA THR A 258 26.53 -14.91 2.98
C THR A 258 27.54 -14.01 2.30
N THR A 259 28.32 -14.58 1.39
CA THR A 259 29.24 -13.87 0.50
C THR A 259 28.61 -13.53 -0.85
N GLU A 260 27.34 -13.89 -1.06
CA GLU A 260 26.61 -13.63 -2.29
C GLU A 260 26.12 -12.18 -2.35
N PRO A 261 25.94 -11.62 -3.56
CA PRO A 261 25.34 -10.30 -3.71
C PRO A 261 23.98 -10.23 -3.02
N ASN A 262 23.75 -9.13 -2.29
CA ASN A 262 22.50 -8.90 -1.60
C ASN A 262 21.44 -8.37 -2.58
N GLY A 263 20.26 -8.96 -2.62
CA GLY A 263 19.15 -8.51 -3.47
C GLY A 263 18.71 -7.07 -3.21
N ALA A 264 18.86 -6.56 -1.97
CA ALA A 264 18.62 -5.16 -1.68
C ALA A 264 19.60 -4.24 -2.42
N GLN A 265 20.87 -4.63 -2.49
CA GLN A 265 21.89 -3.87 -3.25
C GLN A 265 21.60 -3.91 -4.76
N GLU A 266 21.15 -5.05 -5.31
CA GLU A 266 20.73 -5.15 -6.70
C GLU A 266 19.57 -4.17 -7.00
N LEU A 267 18.50 -4.24 -6.22
CA LEU A 267 17.33 -3.38 -6.41
C LEU A 267 17.67 -1.90 -6.30
N LEU A 268 18.40 -1.52 -5.25
CA LEU A 268 18.75 -0.12 -4.97
C LEU A 268 19.78 0.44 -5.96
N ALA A 269 20.76 -0.36 -6.38
CA ALA A 269 21.72 0.07 -7.40
C ALA A 269 21.07 0.33 -8.76
N ASN A 270 20.14 -0.54 -9.16
CA ASN A 270 19.35 -0.34 -10.37
C ASN A 270 18.45 0.91 -10.24
N ALA A 271 17.79 1.08 -9.09
CA ALA A 271 16.93 2.25 -8.83
C ALA A 271 17.71 3.57 -8.92
N GLU A 272 18.91 3.64 -8.33
CA GLU A 272 19.82 4.79 -8.45
C GLU A 272 20.23 5.05 -9.89
N ALA A 273 20.68 4.00 -10.61
CA ALA A 273 21.11 4.13 -12.00
C ALA A 273 19.98 4.59 -12.94
N LEU A 274 18.74 4.25 -12.62
CA LEU A 274 17.56 4.58 -13.39
C LEU A 274 16.84 5.83 -12.88
N ASN A 275 17.28 6.43 -11.77
CA ASN A 275 16.59 7.48 -11.04
C ASN A 275 15.10 7.12 -10.80
N ALA A 276 14.85 5.91 -10.30
CA ALA A 276 13.54 5.32 -10.14
C ALA A 276 13.21 5.07 -8.65
N PRO A 277 11.94 5.19 -8.25
CA PRO A 277 11.50 4.76 -6.93
C PRO A 277 11.62 3.23 -6.77
N ALA A 278 11.82 2.75 -5.54
CA ALA A 278 11.83 1.33 -5.24
C ALA A 278 11.31 1.02 -3.83
N VAL A 279 10.76 -0.20 -3.68
CA VAL A 279 10.33 -0.74 -2.39
C VAL A 279 10.98 -2.09 -2.16
N ILE A 280 11.54 -2.29 -0.97
CA ILE A 280 12.02 -3.60 -0.50
C ILE A 280 10.91 -4.20 0.35
N ASP A 281 10.34 -5.31 -0.15
CA ASP A 281 9.26 -6.00 0.55
C ASP A 281 9.78 -6.72 1.80
N HIS A 282 8.98 -6.74 2.87
CA HIS A 282 9.17 -7.47 4.13
C HIS A 282 10.64 -7.77 4.49
N PHE A 283 11.49 -6.74 4.58
CA PHE A 283 12.94 -6.92 4.81
C PHE A 283 13.31 -7.32 6.25
N ASN A 284 12.32 -7.55 7.12
CA ASN A 284 12.48 -8.05 8.49
C ASN A 284 12.98 -9.52 8.52
N ASN A 285 14.10 -9.76 7.87
CA ASN A 285 14.81 -11.03 7.79
C ASN A 285 16.21 -10.89 8.43
N PRO A 286 16.93 -11.99 8.74
CA PRO A 286 18.33 -11.89 9.18
C PRO A 286 19.15 -10.98 8.25
N GLY A 287 19.87 -10.00 8.82
CA GLY A 287 20.59 -8.97 8.06
C GLY A 287 19.80 -7.70 7.77
N TRP A 288 18.61 -7.54 8.32
CA TRP A 288 17.74 -6.36 8.16
C TRP A 288 18.43 -5.03 8.51
N GLN A 289 19.42 -5.05 9.42
CA GLN A 289 20.18 -3.87 9.84
C GLN A 289 20.88 -3.21 8.65
N LEU A 290 21.52 -4.01 7.78
CA LEU A 290 22.18 -3.50 6.58
C LEU A 290 21.15 -2.89 5.60
N VAL A 291 20.00 -3.55 5.43
CA VAL A 291 18.94 -3.04 4.56
C VAL A 291 18.41 -1.71 5.06
N GLN A 292 18.14 -1.58 6.37
CA GLN A 292 17.71 -0.32 6.96
C GLN A 292 18.76 0.79 6.78
N GLU A 293 20.06 0.48 6.99
CA GLU A 293 21.12 1.44 6.77
C GLU A 293 21.16 1.92 5.31
N LEU A 294 21.07 1.00 4.34
CA LEU A 294 21.02 1.34 2.92
C LEU A 294 19.82 2.25 2.61
N LEU A 295 18.62 1.89 3.05
CA LEU A 295 17.41 2.69 2.83
C LEU A 295 17.54 4.11 3.38
N VAL A 296 18.08 4.27 4.59
CA VAL A 296 18.31 5.60 5.18
C VAL A 296 19.29 6.41 4.32
N ARG A 297 20.43 5.83 3.95
CA ARG A 297 21.46 6.52 3.16
C ARG A 297 20.99 6.92 1.76
N TYR A 298 20.18 6.07 1.11
CA TYR A 298 19.60 6.40 -0.19
C TYR A 298 18.57 7.54 -0.08
N ARG A 299 17.71 7.53 0.95
CA ARG A 299 16.75 8.62 1.19
C ARG A 299 17.45 9.95 1.53
N GLU A 300 18.55 9.92 2.30
CA GLU A 300 19.37 11.10 2.58
C GLU A 300 19.94 11.76 1.32
N ARG A 301 20.08 10.99 0.23
CA ARG A 301 20.48 11.49 -1.09
C ARG A 301 19.30 11.97 -1.94
N GLY A 302 18.09 11.88 -1.44
CA GLY A 302 16.87 12.30 -2.14
C GLY A 302 16.18 11.21 -2.95
N ASN A 303 16.64 9.95 -2.85
CA ASN A 303 15.98 8.83 -3.54
C ASN A 303 14.67 8.45 -2.86
N ASN A 304 13.63 8.18 -3.64
CA ASN A 304 12.35 7.69 -3.15
C ASN A 304 12.36 6.17 -2.98
N VAL A 305 13.09 5.68 -1.96
CA VAL A 305 13.23 4.25 -1.67
C VAL A 305 12.73 3.93 -0.27
N TRP A 306 11.94 2.86 -0.14
CA TRP A 306 11.29 2.47 1.10
C TRP A 306 11.43 0.97 1.35
N GLY A 307 11.15 0.54 2.56
CA GLY A 307 11.12 -0.87 2.93
C GLY A 307 9.92 -1.17 3.82
N GLU A 308 9.42 -2.39 3.68
CA GLU A 308 8.27 -2.90 4.41
C GLU A 308 8.71 -3.89 5.49
N ILE A 309 7.97 -3.89 6.60
CA ILE A 309 8.09 -4.89 7.67
C ILE A 309 6.72 -5.35 8.14
N TYR A 310 6.66 -6.54 8.71
CA TYR A 310 5.57 -7.01 9.56
C TYR A 310 6.12 -7.56 10.90
N PRO A 311 5.37 -7.43 12.02
CA PRO A 311 5.88 -7.73 13.36
C PRO A 311 5.72 -9.20 13.75
N TYR A 312 6.21 -10.13 12.93
CA TYR A 312 6.09 -11.57 13.18
C TYR A 312 7.38 -12.31 12.82
N ALA A 313 7.70 -13.35 13.61
CA ALA A 313 8.90 -14.17 13.43
C ALA A 313 8.76 -15.26 12.36
N ALA A 314 7.59 -15.41 11.77
CA ALA A 314 7.38 -16.33 10.66
C ALA A 314 6.82 -15.59 9.43
N GLY A 315 7.13 -16.11 8.26
CA GLY A 315 6.49 -15.78 6.99
C GLY A 315 5.50 -16.85 6.57
N SER A 316 4.83 -16.62 5.44
CA SER A 316 4.00 -17.63 4.77
C SER A 316 4.32 -17.60 3.28
N THR A 317 4.42 -18.77 2.66
CA THR A 317 4.69 -18.94 1.23
C THR A 317 4.11 -20.25 0.73
N THR A 318 4.35 -20.60 -0.54
CA THR A 318 4.00 -21.92 -1.09
C THR A 318 5.17 -22.89 -0.98
N ILE A 319 4.88 -24.17 -0.79
CA ILE A 319 5.88 -25.22 -0.55
C ILE A 319 6.88 -25.42 -1.71
N ASN A 320 6.57 -24.92 -2.90
CA ASN A 320 7.44 -24.97 -4.08
C ASN A 320 8.36 -23.75 -4.23
N ALA A 321 8.45 -22.88 -3.22
CA ALA A 321 9.39 -21.77 -3.25
C ALA A 321 10.83 -22.27 -3.36
N ASP A 322 11.63 -21.65 -4.25
CA ASP A 322 13.00 -22.10 -4.54
C ASP A 322 13.90 -22.11 -3.29
N PHE A 323 13.81 -21.07 -2.48
CA PHE A 323 14.67 -20.89 -1.30
C PHE A 323 14.42 -21.88 -0.15
N ILE A 324 13.35 -22.70 -0.21
CA ILE A 324 13.08 -23.75 0.78
C ILE A 324 13.39 -25.16 0.28
N ARG A 325 13.97 -25.29 -0.91
CA ARG A 325 14.48 -26.60 -1.40
C ARG A 325 15.53 -27.15 -0.44
N PRO A 326 15.64 -28.50 -0.31
CA PRO A 326 16.58 -29.11 0.65
C PRO A 326 18.03 -28.61 0.52
N GLU A 327 18.53 -28.42 -0.70
CA GLU A 327 19.87 -27.95 -0.99
C GLU A 327 20.15 -26.54 -0.45
N ILE A 328 19.09 -25.71 -0.37
CA ILE A 328 19.19 -24.34 0.14
C ILE A 328 18.84 -24.33 1.62
N TRP A 329 17.63 -24.83 1.98
CA TRP A 329 17.09 -24.68 3.33
C TRP A 329 17.82 -25.52 4.37
N LEU A 330 18.10 -26.80 4.06
CA LEU A 330 18.76 -27.72 4.98
C LEU A 330 20.28 -27.62 4.89
N GLU A 331 20.84 -27.72 3.67
CA GLU A 331 22.28 -27.85 3.49
C GLU A 331 23.02 -26.51 3.57
N LYS A 332 22.52 -25.48 2.87
CA LYS A 332 23.18 -24.17 2.80
C LYS A 332 22.87 -23.30 4.03
N LEU A 333 21.61 -23.25 4.47
CA LEU A 333 21.16 -22.40 5.57
C LEU A 333 21.17 -23.12 6.93
N GLY A 334 21.29 -24.46 6.96
CA GLY A 334 21.36 -25.26 8.19
C GLY A 334 20.04 -25.34 8.97
N ASN A 335 18.92 -25.02 8.33
CA ASN A 335 17.60 -25.11 8.94
C ASN A 335 17.12 -26.57 8.97
N LYS A 336 16.00 -26.84 9.68
CA LYS A 336 15.32 -28.11 9.67
C LYS A 336 13.84 -27.88 9.47
N TYR A 337 13.18 -28.67 8.62
CA TYR A 337 11.75 -28.55 8.39
C TYR A 337 10.93 -28.78 9.67
N GLU A 338 11.36 -29.71 10.51
CA GLU A 338 10.72 -30.06 11.78
C GLU A 338 10.74 -28.91 12.81
N GLU A 339 11.57 -27.90 12.62
CA GLU A 339 11.70 -26.75 13.50
C GLU A 339 11.16 -25.47 12.88
N THR A 340 11.06 -25.43 11.54
CA THR A 340 10.85 -24.16 10.82
C THR A 340 9.68 -24.15 9.85
N MET A 341 9.20 -25.31 9.38
CA MET A 341 8.13 -25.37 8.39
C MET A 341 6.87 -26.01 8.99
N GLN A 342 5.79 -25.25 9.06
CA GLN A 342 4.54 -25.68 9.70
C GLN A 342 3.37 -25.67 8.69
N ASP A 343 2.54 -26.69 8.77
CA ASP A 343 1.22 -26.70 8.13
C ASP A 343 0.27 -25.79 8.92
N PRO A 344 -0.22 -24.70 8.33
CA PRO A 344 -1.08 -23.73 9.02
C PRO A 344 -2.45 -24.29 9.43
N LEU A 345 -2.93 -25.35 8.76
CA LEU A 345 -4.24 -25.93 9.05
C LEU A 345 -4.20 -26.91 10.22
N THR A 346 -3.13 -27.71 10.31
CA THR A 346 -2.98 -28.72 11.36
C THR A 346 -2.12 -28.27 12.52
N GLY A 347 -1.23 -27.27 12.29
CA GLY A 347 -0.22 -26.85 13.26
C GLY A 347 0.97 -27.81 13.36
N GLU A 348 1.03 -28.87 12.54
CA GLU A 348 2.11 -29.84 12.55
C GLU A 348 3.31 -29.34 11.74
N PHE A 349 4.52 -29.64 12.21
CA PHE A 349 5.75 -29.36 11.47
C PHE A 349 6.03 -30.45 10.43
N TYR A 350 6.61 -30.03 9.31
CA TYR A 350 6.96 -30.94 8.22
C TYR A 350 8.22 -31.73 8.55
N THR A 351 8.26 -33.00 8.12
CA THR A 351 9.53 -33.73 7.92
C THR A 351 9.98 -33.59 6.47
N LEU A 352 11.21 -33.99 6.17
CA LEU A 352 11.70 -34.00 4.78
C LEU A 352 10.82 -34.89 3.87
N GLU A 353 10.39 -36.06 4.36
CA GLU A 353 9.52 -36.97 3.62
C GLU A 353 8.15 -36.32 3.34
N LYS A 354 7.57 -35.67 4.34
CA LYS A 354 6.28 -34.97 4.20
C LYS A 354 6.40 -33.80 3.23
N TYR A 355 7.49 -33.03 3.29
CA TYR A 355 7.78 -31.97 2.33
C TYR A 355 7.80 -32.50 0.88
N GLN A 356 8.56 -33.58 0.64
CA GLN A 356 8.66 -34.20 -0.69
C GLN A 356 7.33 -34.76 -1.18
N GLU A 357 6.54 -35.38 -0.30
CA GLU A 357 5.21 -35.89 -0.61
C GLU A 357 4.26 -34.77 -1.04
N VAL A 358 4.18 -33.70 -0.24
CA VAL A 358 3.26 -32.59 -0.51
C VAL A 358 3.70 -31.80 -1.74
N LEU A 359 5.00 -31.55 -1.89
CA LEU A 359 5.54 -30.88 -3.07
C LEU A 359 5.19 -31.61 -4.37
N ALA A 360 5.25 -32.95 -4.36
CA ALA A 360 4.93 -33.75 -5.55
C ALA A 360 3.42 -33.77 -5.89
N LYS A 361 2.54 -33.65 -4.89
CA LYS A 361 1.08 -33.76 -5.06
C LYS A 361 0.38 -32.43 -5.20
N ALA A 362 0.85 -31.42 -4.47
CA ALA A 362 0.22 -30.11 -4.34
C ALA A 362 1.29 -29.00 -4.18
N PRO A 363 2.05 -28.69 -5.24
CA PRO A 363 3.20 -27.78 -5.17
C PRO A 363 2.86 -26.35 -4.74
N ALA A 364 1.62 -25.93 -4.82
CA ALA A 364 1.17 -24.61 -4.37
C ALA A 364 0.59 -24.64 -2.93
N THR A 365 0.86 -25.70 -2.15
CA THR A 365 0.41 -25.79 -0.75
C THR A 365 1.06 -24.68 0.07
N PRO A 366 0.28 -23.88 0.82
CA PRO A 366 0.84 -22.87 1.71
C PRO A 366 1.44 -23.47 2.96
N ILE A 367 2.46 -22.81 3.45
CA ILE A 367 3.17 -23.14 4.67
C ILE A 367 3.44 -21.89 5.50
N VAL A 368 3.61 -22.06 6.80
CA VAL A 368 4.19 -21.04 7.68
C VAL A 368 5.66 -21.38 7.91
N LEU A 369 6.52 -20.37 7.78
CA LEU A 369 7.97 -20.56 7.78
C LEU A 369 8.63 -19.71 8.87
N TYR A 370 9.01 -20.36 9.97
CA TYR A 370 9.68 -19.74 11.12
C TYR A 370 11.17 -19.56 10.78
N LYS A 371 11.58 -18.35 10.47
CA LYS A 371 12.96 -18.05 10.05
C LYS A 371 13.52 -16.75 10.61
N MET A 372 12.68 -15.88 11.17
CA MET A 372 13.09 -14.60 11.69
C MET A 372 13.24 -14.64 13.22
N PRO A 373 14.21 -13.90 13.79
CA PRO A 373 14.40 -13.82 15.22
C PRO A 373 13.21 -13.14 15.91
N PRO A 374 12.50 -13.78 16.85
CA PRO A 374 11.39 -13.13 17.54
C PRO A 374 11.82 -11.96 18.43
N ASP A 375 13.05 -11.96 18.91
CA ASP A 375 13.60 -10.91 19.76
C ASP A 375 13.80 -9.58 18.99
N ASP A 376 13.88 -9.63 17.66
CA ASP A 376 14.03 -8.43 16.81
C ASP A 376 12.67 -7.72 16.53
N ILE A 377 11.53 -8.33 16.87
CA ILE A 377 10.20 -7.76 16.57
C ILE A 377 10.01 -6.36 17.15
N PRO A 378 10.38 -6.06 18.41
CA PRO A 378 10.28 -4.70 18.93
C PRO A 378 11.14 -3.70 18.16
N ASP A 379 12.33 -4.10 17.73
CA ASP A 379 13.23 -3.27 16.94
C ASP A 379 12.61 -2.93 15.59
N TRP A 380 12.01 -3.92 14.89
CA TRP A 380 11.32 -3.68 13.61
C TRP A 380 10.17 -2.70 13.76
N CYS A 381 9.35 -2.83 14.82
CA CYS A 381 8.28 -1.87 15.12
C CYS A 381 8.83 -0.46 15.43
N ALA A 382 10.04 -0.36 15.96
CA ALA A 382 10.66 0.91 16.31
C ALA A 382 11.41 1.59 15.15
N LEU A 383 11.63 0.90 14.01
CA LEU A 383 12.38 1.44 12.88
C LEU A 383 11.75 2.74 12.37
N PRO A 384 12.54 3.81 12.15
CA PRO A 384 12.03 5.03 11.55
C PRO A 384 11.93 4.88 10.02
N GLY A 385 10.85 5.42 9.44
CA GLY A 385 10.72 5.51 7.98
C GLY A 385 10.56 4.16 7.28
N VAL A 386 9.94 3.19 7.93
CA VAL A 386 9.48 1.95 7.30
C VAL A 386 7.98 2.02 7.03
N ILE A 387 7.48 1.08 6.26
CA ILE A 387 6.04 0.89 6.03
C ILE A 387 5.63 -0.40 6.76
N TYR A 388 4.57 -0.32 7.59
CA TYR A 388 3.97 -1.54 8.11
C TYR A 388 3.07 -2.16 7.05
N ALA A 389 3.49 -3.28 6.54
CA ALA A 389 2.76 -4.06 5.55
C ALA A 389 2.39 -5.42 6.15
N SER A 390 1.24 -5.98 5.78
CA SER A 390 0.81 -7.23 6.39
C SER A 390 1.34 -8.46 5.68
N ASP A 391 1.61 -8.36 4.38
CA ASP A 391 1.85 -9.51 3.50
C ASP A 391 0.72 -10.54 3.68
N ALA A 392 -0.51 -9.99 3.76
CA ALA A 392 -1.71 -10.73 4.12
C ALA A 392 -2.12 -11.66 2.99
N MET A 393 -2.10 -12.96 3.29
CA MET A 393 -2.49 -13.99 2.34
C MET A 393 -3.49 -14.93 3.01
N MET A 394 -4.56 -15.29 2.30
CA MET A 394 -5.44 -16.37 2.72
C MET A 394 -4.75 -17.71 2.43
N MET A 395 -4.98 -18.68 3.30
CA MET A 395 -4.68 -20.08 2.97
C MET A 395 -5.55 -20.49 1.78
N PRO A 396 -5.01 -21.11 0.73
CA PRO A 396 -5.80 -21.46 -0.43
C PRO A 396 -6.81 -22.51 -0.07
N MET A 397 -7.99 -22.05 -0.17
CA MET A 397 -9.17 -22.88 -0.36
C MET A 397 -9.55 -22.70 -1.82
N GLY A 398 -10.22 -23.68 -2.42
CA GLY A 398 -10.75 -23.50 -3.76
C GLY A 398 -11.58 -22.21 -3.85
N TRP A 399 -11.71 -21.64 -5.01
CA TRP A 399 -12.48 -20.41 -5.24
C TRP A 399 -13.92 -20.51 -4.71
N ASP A 400 -14.49 -21.72 -4.72
CA ASP A 400 -15.84 -22.01 -4.28
C ASP A 400 -15.97 -22.12 -2.76
N ASP A 401 -14.85 -22.14 -2.03
CA ASP A 401 -14.78 -22.33 -0.58
C ASP A 401 -14.43 -21.04 0.18
N GLU A 402 -14.44 -19.87 -0.48
CA GLU A 402 -14.18 -18.60 0.20
C GLU A 402 -15.24 -18.36 1.30
N PRO A 403 -14.84 -18.06 2.54
CA PRO A 403 -15.78 -17.80 3.61
C PRO A 403 -16.71 -16.63 3.24
N ARG A 404 -17.97 -16.75 3.59
CA ARG A 404 -18.93 -15.67 3.40
C ARG A 404 -18.55 -14.47 4.28
N TRP A 405 -18.92 -13.27 3.85
CA TRP A 405 -18.64 -12.04 4.60
C TRP A 405 -19.16 -12.06 6.03
N ASP A 406 -20.30 -12.74 6.28
CA ASP A 406 -20.96 -12.86 7.58
C ASP A 406 -20.40 -14.00 8.45
N THR A 407 -19.46 -14.80 7.94
CA THR A 407 -18.79 -15.87 8.72
C THR A 407 -18.15 -15.29 9.99
N PRO A 408 -18.41 -15.87 11.19
CA PRO A 408 -17.72 -15.49 12.41
C PRO A 408 -16.20 -15.60 12.28
N TYR A 409 -15.47 -14.73 12.95
CA TYR A 409 -14.00 -14.70 12.83
C TYR A 409 -13.34 -16.02 13.22
N GLU A 410 -13.90 -16.70 14.21
CA GLU A 410 -13.44 -17.98 14.75
C GLU A 410 -13.69 -19.17 13.81
N GLU A 411 -14.62 -19.01 12.86
CA GLU A 411 -15.01 -20.01 11.86
C GLU A 411 -14.32 -19.79 10.51
N ILE A 412 -13.63 -18.65 10.32
CA ILE A 412 -12.81 -18.42 9.13
C ILE A 412 -11.60 -19.36 9.21
N PRO A 413 -11.28 -20.09 8.14
CA PRO A 413 -10.12 -20.98 8.12
C PRO A 413 -8.85 -20.29 8.57
N ASN A 414 -8.04 -20.99 9.35
CA ASN A 414 -6.84 -20.44 9.93
C ASN A 414 -5.86 -19.93 8.86
N THR A 415 -5.22 -18.83 9.16
CA THR A 415 -4.21 -18.18 8.32
C THR A 415 -3.11 -17.62 9.20
N HIS A 416 -2.08 -17.04 8.57
CA HIS A 416 -1.03 -16.33 9.29
C HIS A 416 -1.63 -15.13 10.06
N PRO A 417 -1.26 -14.89 11.35
CA PRO A 417 -1.83 -13.81 12.17
C PRO A 417 -1.59 -12.39 11.63
N ARG A 418 -0.63 -12.21 10.74
CA ARG A 418 -0.30 -10.91 10.14
C ARG A 418 -1.47 -10.30 9.34
N LEU A 419 -2.40 -11.12 8.85
CA LEU A 419 -3.58 -10.67 8.13
C LEU A 419 -4.48 -9.74 8.96
N SER A 420 -4.66 -10.03 10.24
CA SER A 420 -5.64 -9.37 11.11
C SER A 420 -5.05 -8.67 12.32
N GLY A 421 -3.72 -8.69 12.50
CA GLY A 421 -3.08 -8.18 13.71
C GLY A 421 -1.80 -7.38 13.52
N THR A 422 -1.35 -7.09 12.30
CA THR A 422 -0.07 -6.39 12.06
C THR A 422 0.00 -5.04 12.76
N ARG A 423 -1.02 -4.20 12.62
CA ARG A 423 -1.06 -2.87 13.25
C ARG A 423 -1.34 -2.97 14.74
N GLY A 424 -2.26 -3.86 15.13
CA GLY A 424 -2.54 -4.15 16.53
C GLY A 424 -1.29 -4.57 17.30
N THR A 425 -0.45 -5.43 16.72
CA THR A 425 0.84 -5.85 17.29
C THR A 425 1.80 -4.67 17.45
N CYS A 426 2.01 -3.86 16.41
CA CYS A 426 2.89 -2.70 16.47
C CYS A 426 2.41 -1.66 17.48
N LEU A 427 1.09 -1.39 17.57
CA LEU A 427 0.50 -0.46 18.54
C LEU A 427 0.67 -0.96 19.98
N ARG A 428 0.47 -2.26 20.24
CA ARG A 428 0.70 -2.86 21.55
C ARG A 428 2.18 -2.80 21.94
N ILE A 429 3.08 -3.22 21.05
CA ILE A 429 4.54 -3.17 21.30
C ILE A 429 4.98 -1.73 21.55
N ALA A 430 4.44 -0.75 20.82
CA ALA A 430 4.76 0.66 21.05
C ALA A 430 4.44 1.10 22.47
N ARG A 431 3.27 0.70 22.99
CA ARG A 431 2.89 0.97 24.38
C ARG A 431 3.78 0.26 25.38
N GLU A 432 4.13 -1.00 25.15
CA GLU A 432 4.90 -1.85 26.07
C GLU A 432 6.39 -1.49 26.10
N GLN A 433 6.93 -0.92 25.00
CA GLN A 433 8.36 -0.61 24.83
C GLN A 433 8.63 0.90 24.71
N ASP A 434 7.65 1.75 25.07
CA ASP A 434 7.77 3.22 25.02
C ASP A 434 8.22 3.76 23.64
N ILE A 435 7.83 3.08 22.54
CA ILE A 435 8.07 3.57 21.19
C ILE A 435 7.14 4.78 20.94
N PRO A 436 7.66 5.92 20.41
CA PRO A 436 6.82 7.08 20.13
C PRO A 436 5.64 6.75 19.23
N MET A 437 4.41 6.95 19.72
CA MET A 437 3.18 6.59 18.99
C MET A 437 3.09 7.30 17.64
N MET A 438 3.57 8.54 17.53
CA MET A 438 3.63 9.27 16.26
C MET A 438 4.45 8.53 15.20
N ARG A 439 5.56 7.87 15.59
CA ARG A 439 6.35 7.03 14.68
C ARG A 439 5.54 5.83 14.17
N VAL A 440 4.83 5.15 15.07
CA VAL A 440 4.00 3.99 14.72
C VAL A 440 2.89 4.40 13.75
N ILE A 441 2.23 5.52 14.00
CA ILE A 441 1.20 6.09 13.11
C ILE A 441 1.81 6.46 11.75
N ALA A 442 3.00 7.09 11.74
CA ALA A 442 3.70 7.41 10.49
C ALA A 442 4.00 6.15 9.66
N ASN A 443 4.52 5.09 10.31
CA ASN A 443 4.84 3.83 9.66
C ASN A 443 3.59 3.09 9.16
N ALA A 444 2.47 3.24 9.87
CA ALA A 444 1.20 2.59 9.50
C ALA A 444 0.41 3.35 8.41
N SER A 445 0.72 4.62 8.15
CA SER A 445 -0.09 5.47 7.26
C SER A 445 0.74 6.39 6.36
N TYR A 446 1.38 7.41 6.95
CA TYR A 446 2.01 8.51 6.21
C TYR A 446 3.16 8.09 5.30
N ASN A 447 4.02 7.16 5.74
CA ASN A 447 5.19 6.76 4.96
C ASN A 447 4.80 6.15 3.61
N ALA A 448 3.77 5.28 3.59
CA ALA A 448 3.23 4.73 2.36
C ALA A 448 2.62 5.82 1.47
N ALA A 449 1.82 6.71 2.07
CA ALA A 449 1.20 7.82 1.35
C ALA A 449 2.25 8.77 0.77
N LYS A 450 3.31 9.08 1.52
CA LYS A 450 4.42 9.91 1.06
C LYS A 450 5.17 9.27 -0.10
N HIS A 451 5.56 8.00 0.02
CA HIS A 451 6.26 7.27 -1.05
C HIS A 451 5.49 7.33 -2.37
N LEU A 452 4.21 6.98 -2.33
CA LEU A 452 3.34 6.94 -3.51
C LEU A 452 2.99 8.36 -4.01
N GLY A 453 2.76 9.30 -3.10
CA GLY A 453 2.47 10.69 -3.41
C GLY A 453 3.64 11.43 -4.07
N ASP A 454 4.89 11.14 -3.64
CA ASP A 454 6.11 11.70 -4.22
C ASP A 454 6.34 11.25 -5.68
N MET A 455 5.72 10.15 -6.10
CA MET A 455 5.68 9.73 -7.52
C MET A 455 4.61 10.46 -8.36
N GLY A 456 3.88 11.40 -7.76
CA GLY A 456 2.79 12.13 -8.43
C GLY A 456 1.43 11.43 -8.39
N LEU A 457 1.24 10.44 -7.51
CA LEU A 457 -0.06 9.80 -7.31
C LEU A 457 -0.96 10.70 -6.45
N GLU A 458 -1.81 11.51 -7.08
CA GLU A 458 -2.65 12.52 -6.42
C GLU A 458 -3.52 11.92 -5.30
N ALA A 459 -4.07 10.72 -5.51
CA ALA A 459 -4.90 10.04 -4.52
C ALA A 459 -4.17 9.81 -3.19
N MET A 460 -2.84 9.71 -3.19
CA MET A 460 -2.03 9.48 -2.00
C MET A 460 -1.44 10.77 -1.42
N GLN A 461 -1.51 11.89 -2.14
CA GLN A 461 -1.14 13.22 -1.62
C GLN A 461 -2.16 13.74 -0.61
N VAL A 462 -3.40 13.23 -0.67
CA VAL A 462 -4.51 13.65 0.20
C VAL A 462 -4.92 12.58 1.23
N ARG A 463 -4.10 11.54 1.44
CA ARG A 463 -4.31 10.45 2.41
C ARG A 463 -3.10 10.25 3.31
N GLY A 464 -3.25 9.45 4.36
CA GLY A 464 -2.18 9.19 5.34
C GLY A 464 -1.85 10.40 6.22
N ARG A 465 -2.71 11.42 6.23
CA ARG A 465 -2.61 12.69 6.94
C ARG A 465 -3.92 13.01 7.64
N LEU A 466 -3.85 13.74 8.73
CA LEU A 466 -5.03 14.22 9.45
C LEU A 466 -5.02 15.76 9.49
N GLN A 467 -5.38 16.37 8.36
CA GLN A 467 -5.35 17.81 8.14
C GLN A 467 -6.61 18.26 7.39
N GLU A 468 -6.97 19.55 7.53
CA GLU A 468 -8.06 20.13 6.75
C GLU A 468 -7.76 20.06 5.24
N GLY A 469 -8.79 19.71 4.46
CA GLY A 469 -8.67 19.49 3.02
C GLY A 469 -8.31 18.05 2.62
N MET A 470 -7.89 17.20 3.55
CA MET A 470 -7.56 15.81 3.29
C MET A 470 -8.80 14.92 3.28
N VAL A 471 -8.71 13.79 2.58
CA VAL A 471 -9.76 12.77 2.59
C VAL A 471 -9.92 12.20 3.99
N ALA A 472 -11.15 12.06 4.43
CA ALA A 472 -11.47 11.52 5.75
C ALA A 472 -11.35 9.98 5.76
N ASP A 473 -10.13 9.50 5.68
CA ASP A 473 -9.70 8.14 5.99
C ASP A 473 -9.10 8.18 7.41
N ILE A 474 -9.81 7.65 8.39
CA ILE A 474 -9.49 7.86 9.82
C ILE A 474 -9.62 6.54 10.59
N THR A 475 -8.65 6.28 11.46
CA THR A 475 -8.69 5.19 12.45
C THR A 475 -8.69 5.78 13.85
N ILE A 476 -9.69 5.39 14.67
CA ILE A 476 -9.82 5.80 16.07
C ILE A 476 -9.52 4.59 16.94
N PHE A 477 -8.55 4.71 17.83
CA PHE A 477 -8.15 3.61 18.71
C PHE A 477 -7.83 4.07 20.14
N ASP A 478 -8.07 3.15 21.08
CA ASP A 478 -7.68 3.34 22.48
C ASP A 478 -6.21 2.95 22.66
N PRO A 479 -5.31 3.91 22.95
CA PRO A 479 -3.87 3.63 23.08
C PRO A 479 -3.53 2.76 24.28
N GLN A 480 -4.42 2.63 25.26
CA GLN A 480 -4.19 1.84 26.48
C GLN A 480 -4.54 0.36 26.28
N THR A 481 -5.52 0.07 25.41
CA THR A 481 -6.09 -1.28 25.31
C THR A 481 -5.93 -1.92 23.93
N VAL A 482 -5.54 -1.15 22.91
CA VAL A 482 -5.36 -1.69 21.54
C VAL A 482 -4.35 -2.83 21.53
N LYS A 483 -4.77 -3.97 20.96
CA LYS A 483 -3.93 -5.15 20.79
C LYS A 483 -4.47 -6.10 19.75
N GLU A 484 -3.59 -6.88 19.14
CA GLU A 484 -3.93 -8.05 18.36
C GLU A 484 -4.49 -9.17 19.24
N ASN A 485 -5.34 -10.01 18.66
CA ASN A 485 -5.79 -11.28 19.28
C ASN A 485 -5.44 -12.47 18.38
N SER A 486 -5.00 -12.18 17.14
CA SER A 486 -4.58 -13.22 16.21
C SER A 486 -3.30 -13.90 16.67
N THR A 487 -3.26 -15.22 16.50
CA THR A 487 -2.11 -16.08 16.81
C THR A 487 -1.88 -17.05 15.65
N TYR A 488 -0.77 -17.76 15.63
CA TYR A 488 -0.56 -18.81 14.61
C TYR A 488 -1.60 -19.95 14.67
N ALA A 489 -2.24 -20.15 15.81
CA ALA A 489 -3.32 -21.12 15.97
C ALA A 489 -4.70 -20.57 15.56
N GLN A 490 -4.89 -19.26 15.62
CA GLN A 490 -6.13 -18.54 15.27
C GLN A 490 -5.78 -17.19 14.64
N GLY A 491 -5.34 -17.21 13.39
CA GLY A 491 -4.81 -16.04 12.67
C GLY A 491 -5.86 -15.01 12.25
N THR A 492 -7.14 -15.35 12.35
CA THR A 492 -8.26 -14.52 11.88
C THR A 492 -8.95 -13.70 12.96
N LEU A 493 -8.52 -13.87 14.23
CA LEU A 493 -9.10 -13.09 15.33
C LEU A 493 -8.80 -11.59 15.18
N PRO A 494 -9.81 -10.71 15.31
CA PRO A 494 -9.66 -9.28 15.04
C PRO A 494 -8.89 -8.57 16.15
N THR A 495 -8.16 -7.54 15.79
CA THR A 495 -7.59 -6.55 16.73
C THR A 495 -8.71 -5.90 17.55
N THR A 496 -8.51 -5.75 18.85
CA THR A 496 -9.38 -5.02 19.78
C THR A 496 -8.83 -3.64 20.10
N GLY A 497 -9.69 -2.74 20.62
CA GLY A 497 -9.31 -1.36 20.93
C GLY A 497 -9.38 -0.40 19.74
N ILE A 498 -10.01 -0.80 18.61
CA ILE A 498 -10.30 0.04 17.45
C ILE A 498 -11.83 0.13 17.28
N PRO A 499 -12.51 1.07 17.96
CA PRO A 499 -13.96 1.19 17.89
C PRO A 499 -14.49 1.76 16.58
N TYR A 500 -13.75 2.64 15.91
CA TYR A 500 -14.20 3.30 14.68
C TYR A 500 -13.12 3.30 13.60
N VAL A 501 -13.55 3.04 12.36
CA VAL A 501 -12.78 3.26 11.14
C VAL A 501 -13.68 3.97 10.14
N ILE A 502 -13.18 5.03 9.54
CA ILE A 502 -13.85 5.85 8.55
C ILE A 502 -13.06 5.78 7.24
N VAL A 503 -13.75 5.51 6.14
CA VAL A 503 -13.15 5.45 4.80
C VAL A 503 -13.91 6.43 3.90
N ASN A 504 -13.21 7.35 3.27
CA ASN A 504 -13.79 8.40 2.43
C ASN A 504 -15.01 9.09 3.10
N GLY A 505 -14.89 9.38 4.42
CA GLY A 505 -15.94 10.01 5.21
C GLY A 505 -17.15 9.13 5.53
N ASN A 506 -17.06 7.82 5.36
CA ASN A 506 -18.11 6.87 5.73
C ASN A 506 -17.65 5.96 6.86
N ILE A 507 -18.47 5.79 7.88
CA ILE A 507 -18.17 4.90 9.01
C ILE A 507 -18.30 3.45 8.53
N VAL A 508 -17.17 2.75 8.40
CA VAL A 508 -17.12 1.33 7.99
C VAL A 508 -16.93 0.38 9.17
N VAL A 509 -16.39 0.89 10.28
CA VAL A 509 -16.40 0.20 11.59
C VAL A 509 -17.04 1.13 12.60
N LYS A 510 -18.06 0.63 13.30
CA LYS A 510 -18.77 1.33 14.37
C LYS A 510 -18.88 0.39 15.57
N ASP A 511 -18.49 0.87 16.74
CA ASP A 511 -18.50 0.10 18.00
C ASP A 511 -17.80 -1.27 17.84
N SER A 512 -16.63 -1.26 17.18
CA SER A 512 -15.83 -2.44 16.88
C SER A 512 -16.52 -3.46 15.94
N LYS A 513 -17.53 -3.09 15.19
CA LYS A 513 -18.25 -3.95 14.24
C LYS A 513 -18.15 -3.38 12.83
N VAL A 514 -17.72 -4.21 11.88
CA VAL A 514 -17.71 -3.84 10.45
C VAL A 514 -19.14 -3.72 9.96
N GLN A 515 -19.44 -2.60 9.29
CA GLN A 515 -20.77 -2.28 8.81
C GLN A 515 -21.05 -3.00 7.48
N ALA A 516 -22.10 -3.82 7.45
CA ALA A 516 -22.52 -4.51 6.24
C ALA A 516 -23.12 -3.50 5.23
N GLY A 517 -22.82 -3.71 3.94
CA GLY A 517 -23.42 -2.92 2.85
C GLY A 517 -22.85 -1.50 2.68
N VAL A 518 -21.79 -1.14 3.41
CA VAL A 518 -21.10 0.16 3.27
C VAL A 518 -19.82 -0.07 2.45
N PHE A 519 -19.78 0.41 1.21
CA PHE A 519 -18.69 0.18 0.25
C PHE A 519 -18.12 1.51 -0.29
N PRO A 520 -17.49 2.33 0.54
CA PRO A 520 -17.01 3.65 0.15
C PRO A 520 -15.64 3.61 -0.52
N GLY A 521 -14.99 2.45 -0.60
CA GLY A 521 -13.63 2.29 -1.13
C GLY A 521 -13.48 2.83 -2.54
N GLN A 522 -12.41 3.58 -2.77
CA GLN A 522 -12.08 4.21 -4.05
C GLN A 522 -10.80 3.58 -4.64
N PRO A 523 -10.68 3.56 -5.97
CA PRO A 523 -9.46 3.12 -6.60
C PRO A 523 -8.30 4.07 -6.31
N ILE A 524 -7.18 3.51 -5.84
CA ILE A 524 -5.88 4.17 -5.81
C ILE A 524 -5.18 3.79 -7.10
N ARG A 525 -5.10 4.71 -8.05
CA ARG A 525 -4.73 4.40 -9.43
C ARG A 525 -4.12 5.62 -10.12
N PHE A 526 -3.08 5.43 -10.91
CA PHE A 526 -2.64 6.44 -11.86
C PHE A 526 -3.63 6.61 -13.02
N PRO A 527 -3.66 7.78 -13.67
CA PRO A 527 -4.43 7.95 -14.90
C PRO A 527 -4.07 6.91 -15.97
N VAL A 528 -5.06 6.42 -16.69
CA VAL A 528 -4.86 5.54 -17.84
C VAL A 528 -4.24 6.33 -18.98
N GLU A 529 -3.14 5.82 -19.53
CA GLU A 529 -2.43 6.46 -20.63
C GLU A 529 -2.87 5.91 -22.00
N ASN A 530 -2.78 6.75 -23.02
CA ASN A 530 -3.18 6.36 -24.39
C ASN A 530 -2.13 5.51 -25.10
N LYS A 531 -0.86 5.57 -24.66
CA LYS A 531 0.27 4.92 -25.33
C LYS A 531 1.15 4.19 -24.34
N LYS A 532 1.71 3.08 -24.78
CA LYS A 532 2.79 2.37 -24.14
C LYS A 532 4.09 3.18 -24.21
N ARG A 533 4.96 3.00 -23.20
CA ARG A 533 6.27 3.65 -23.15
C ARG A 533 7.44 2.71 -23.41
N PHE A 534 7.22 1.40 -23.26
CA PHE A 534 8.24 0.40 -23.53
C PHE A 534 8.57 0.32 -25.03
N GLN A 535 9.87 0.30 -25.34
CA GLN A 535 10.38 0.02 -26.68
C GLN A 535 11.09 -1.33 -26.64
N PRO A 536 10.82 -2.23 -27.60
CA PRO A 536 11.45 -3.54 -27.61
C PRO A 536 12.98 -3.44 -27.62
N LEU A 537 13.58 -4.27 -26.80
CA LEU A 537 15.04 -4.39 -26.72
C LEU A 537 15.57 -4.97 -28.04
N SER A 538 16.64 -4.40 -28.54
CA SER A 538 17.40 -4.95 -29.67
C SER A 538 18.89 -4.73 -29.48
N VAL A 539 19.71 -5.65 -30.00
CA VAL A 539 21.17 -5.51 -29.97
C VAL A 539 21.61 -4.27 -30.72
N GLU A 540 20.94 -3.94 -31.82
CA GLU A 540 21.25 -2.76 -32.63
C GLU A 540 21.00 -1.46 -31.84
N ASN A 541 19.83 -1.33 -31.21
CA ASN A 541 19.50 -0.15 -30.40
C ASN A 541 20.49 0.02 -29.25
N TRP A 542 20.81 -1.09 -28.55
CA TRP A 542 21.80 -1.06 -27.47
C TRP A 542 23.18 -0.61 -27.94
N ARG A 543 23.63 -1.13 -29.12
CA ARG A 543 24.93 -0.70 -29.69
C ARG A 543 24.92 0.77 -30.06
N ASN A 544 23.84 1.27 -30.63
CA ASN A 544 23.71 2.68 -31.00
C ASN A 544 23.72 3.59 -29.77
N GLU A 545 23.07 3.17 -28.67
CA GLU A 545 23.01 3.94 -27.44
C GLU A 545 24.33 3.94 -26.67
N PHE A 546 25.00 2.77 -26.54
CA PHE A 546 26.11 2.60 -25.61
C PHE A 546 27.48 2.36 -26.26
N LEU A 547 27.55 2.01 -27.54
CA LEU A 547 28.83 1.80 -28.23
C LEU A 547 29.09 2.84 -29.31
N ASN A 548 28.06 3.32 -30.00
CA ASN A 548 28.19 4.25 -31.13
C ASN A 548 27.80 5.70 -30.77
N SER A 549 27.22 5.94 -29.58
CA SER A 549 26.97 7.31 -29.11
C SER A 549 28.30 8.01 -28.80
N ASP A 550 28.40 9.26 -29.19
CA ASP A 550 29.48 10.11 -28.73
C ASP A 550 29.32 10.35 -27.23
N ILE A 551 30.05 9.55 -26.43
CA ILE A 551 30.05 9.73 -24.99
C ILE A 551 30.81 11.03 -24.71
N ASN A 552 30.08 12.06 -24.34
CA ASN A 552 30.66 13.31 -23.91
C ASN A 552 31.16 13.17 -22.47
N PHE A 553 32.45 12.90 -22.32
CA PHE A 553 33.12 12.85 -21.02
C PHE A 553 33.41 14.26 -20.45
N GLY A 554 32.43 15.14 -20.41
CA GLY A 554 32.55 16.42 -19.70
C GLY A 554 33.60 17.37 -20.24
N GLY A 555 33.69 17.52 -21.56
CA GLY A 555 34.56 18.50 -22.22
C GLY A 555 35.99 18.00 -22.45
N LEU A 556 36.25 16.72 -22.31
CA LEU A 556 37.47 16.14 -22.88
C LEU A 556 37.28 16.06 -24.38
N GLU A 557 37.86 17.04 -25.12
CA GLU A 557 37.99 16.96 -26.57
C GLU A 557 38.68 15.61 -26.92
N ARG A 558 38.11 14.89 -27.89
CA ARG A 558 38.79 13.73 -28.48
C ARG A 558 40.13 14.18 -28.96
N ASN A 559 41.19 13.94 -28.22
CA ASN A 559 42.50 13.93 -28.77
C ASN A 559 42.57 12.77 -29.76
N GLU A 560 42.76 13.05 -31.04
CA GLU A 560 42.88 12.10 -32.16
C GLU A 560 44.10 11.15 -32.04
N HIS A 561 44.61 10.90 -30.85
CA HIS A 561 45.84 10.13 -30.59
C HIS A 561 45.63 8.95 -29.64
N PHE A 562 44.59 8.15 -29.84
CA PHE A 562 44.58 6.75 -29.37
C PHE A 562 44.54 5.81 -30.59
N HIS A 563 45.71 5.54 -31.16
CA HIS A 563 45.97 4.39 -32.02
C HIS A 563 46.30 3.18 -31.17
#